data_64962e66c2b903f426ec3dca43065327
#
_entry.id   64962e66c2b903f426ec3dca43065327
#
_cell.length_a   1.000
_cell.length_b   1.000
_cell.length_c   1.000
_cell.angle_alpha   90.00
_cell.angle_beta   90.00
_cell.angle_gamma   90.00
#
_symmetry.space_group_name_H-M   'P 1'
#
loop_
_entity.id
_entity.type
_entity.pdbx_description
1 polymer ?
#
loop_
_entity_poly.entity_id
_entity_poly.type
_entity_poly.pdbx_seq_one_letter_code
_entity_poly.pdbx_strand_id
1 'polypeptide(L)'
;MPKKISLLLLVLLMFFLFNSCERYGTEIEDMMIIQGIAVDKEKDAYEVTVEMLNNKQSASADSSNVGDEMTLVYSAKGETVAEALRLIINKTGNVPTYTHNKVIILSEDVARTDITKILDFFERDYTTQPITLVCVAKQSKAGDVLKANIGKDISKSEVLEKILNQSTISSITPETRLIDVINTVLDETACIALPAVTLEKNGETQTFFVEHVAIFNYNNEISYYLGRESAESFVKLLGELKNGTLVTEDEKGNKATFIIVDGKTKYNAEVINGIVNYNVKIKMYCDLNAYEGDKFKTIKNETVKVFKKNIESDTESKLGDTYKVIKENGSFDVLHFGRRLLQSDKKAYKFFENDWQNNFKNSNLNVDVEVIIRRIGEESYHE
;
A
#
# COMPACT_ATOMS: atom_id res chain seq x y z
N MET A 1 -25.77 -40.32 58.31
CA MET A 1 -25.91 -40.65 56.87
C MET A 1 -25.99 -39.46 55.92
N PRO A 2 -26.61 -38.29 56.20
CA PRO A 2 -26.70 -37.20 55.21
C PRO A 2 -25.35 -36.56 54.80
N LYS A 3 -24.36 -36.46 55.68
CA LYS A 3 -23.04 -35.86 55.37
C LYS A 3 -22.24 -36.64 54.32
N LYS A 4 -22.36 -38.00 54.32
CA LYS A 4 -21.66 -38.84 53.33
C LYS A 4 -22.26 -38.76 51.93
N ILE A 5 -23.58 -38.57 51.84
CA ILE A 5 -24.31 -38.40 50.58
C ILE A 5 -24.01 -37.02 49.99
N SER A 6 -23.95 -35.96 50.81
CA SER A 6 -23.55 -34.60 50.39
C SER A 6 -22.11 -34.54 49.86
N LEU A 7 -21.18 -35.29 50.50
CA LEU A 7 -19.79 -35.35 50.02
C LEU A 7 -19.70 -36.10 48.70
N LEU A 8 -20.48 -37.18 48.50
CA LEU A 8 -20.51 -37.93 47.25
C LEU A 8 -21.09 -37.09 46.09
N LEU A 9 -22.13 -36.31 46.37
CA LEU A 9 -22.71 -35.35 45.39
C LEU A 9 -21.73 -34.25 45.04
N LEU A 10 -20.98 -33.74 45.99
CA LEU A 10 -19.93 -32.73 45.75
C LEU A 10 -18.82 -33.24 44.88
N VAL A 11 -18.35 -34.47 45.13
CA VAL A 11 -17.34 -35.16 44.32
C VAL A 11 -17.84 -35.45 42.92
N LEU A 12 -19.11 -35.86 42.76
CA LEU A 12 -19.75 -36.08 41.47
C LEU A 12 -19.87 -34.78 40.68
N LEU A 13 -20.20 -33.67 41.36
CA LEU A 13 -20.28 -32.33 40.76
C LEU A 13 -18.90 -31.83 40.30
N MET A 14 -17.83 -32.10 41.06
CA MET A 14 -16.47 -31.83 40.66
C MET A 14 -16.07 -32.59 39.38
N PHE A 15 -16.45 -33.87 39.24
CA PHE A 15 -16.21 -34.63 38.01
C PHE A 15 -16.89 -34.04 36.78
N PHE A 16 -18.05 -33.39 36.91
CA PHE A 16 -18.68 -32.66 35.83
C PHE A 16 -18.00 -31.32 35.49
N LEU A 17 -17.32 -30.71 36.45
CA LEU A 17 -16.58 -29.46 36.23
C LEU A 17 -15.19 -29.69 35.54
N PHE A 18 -14.66 -30.91 35.64
CA PHE A 18 -13.42 -31.29 34.96
C PHE A 18 -13.64 -31.74 33.51
N ASN A 19 -14.87 -31.88 33.01
CA ASN A 19 -15.14 -31.95 31.58
C ASN A 19 -15.07 -30.53 30.98
N SER A 20 -13.99 -29.81 31.27
CA SER A 20 -13.62 -28.56 30.60
C SER A 20 -13.38 -28.89 29.14
N CYS A 21 -14.11 -28.26 28.27
CA CYS A 21 -13.95 -28.22 26.83
C CYS A 21 -12.54 -28.59 26.39
N GLU A 22 -12.34 -29.76 25.80
CA GLU A 22 -11.33 -29.94 24.81
C GLU A 22 -11.66 -28.97 23.68
N ARG A 23 -11.18 -27.71 23.80
CA ARG A 23 -11.00 -26.89 22.63
C ARG A 23 -10.03 -27.68 21.77
N TYR A 24 -10.45 -28.09 20.62
CA TYR A 24 -9.58 -28.48 19.52
C TYR A 24 -8.71 -27.26 19.18
N GLY A 25 -7.72 -26.98 20.00
CA GLY A 25 -6.67 -26.03 19.72
C GLY A 25 -5.76 -26.70 18.72
N THR A 26 -5.72 -26.20 17.47
CA THR A 26 -4.69 -26.60 16.52
C THR A 26 -3.34 -26.20 17.14
N GLU A 27 -2.44 -27.16 17.31
CA GLU A 27 -1.11 -26.87 17.82
C GLU A 27 -0.37 -25.97 16.82
N ILE A 28 0.51 -25.10 17.30
CA ILE A 28 1.24 -24.13 16.44
C ILE A 28 2.04 -24.88 15.36
N GLU A 29 2.50 -26.10 15.68
CA GLU A 29 3.25 -26.96 14.77
C GLU A 29 2.39 -27.44 13.58
N ASP A 30 1.06 -27.55 13.77
CA ASP A 30 0.10 -27.93 12.74
C ASP A 30 -0.46 -26.73 11.96
N MET A 31 -0.02 -25.51 12.29
CA MET A 31 -0.48 -24.29 11.62
C MET A 31 0.43 -23.93 10.46
N MET A 32 -0.18 -23.56 9.33
CA MET A 32 0.51 -22.90 8.23
C MET A 32 0.40 -21.38 8.45
N ILE A 33 1.46 -20.77 9.03
CA ILE A 33 1.51 -19.32 9.27
C ILE A 33 1.90 -18.62 7.98
N ILE A 34 0.92 -18.14 7.26
CA ILE A 34 1.09 -17.47 5.98
C ILE A 34 1.65 -16.06 6.20
N GLN A 35 2.72 -15.73 5.47
CA GLN A 35 3.38 -14.42 5.49
C GLN A 35 3.03 -13.60 4.24
N GLY A 36 2.75 -14.25 3.12
CA GLY A 36 2.37 -13.58 1.88
C GLY A 36 1.62 -14.50 0.94
N ILE A 37 0.73 -13.91 0.16
CA ILE A 37 -0.10 -14.60 -0.84
C ILE A 37 0.05 -13.89 -2.17
N ALA A 38 0.36 -14.65 -3.20
CA ALA A 38 0.40 -14.18 -4.57
C ALA A 38 -0.67 -14.90 -5.40
N VAL A 39 -1.38 -14.15 -6.23
CA VAL A 39 -2.45 -14.68 -7.08
C VAL A 39 -2.11 -14.37 -8.53
N ASP A 40 -1.92 -15.42 -9.30
CA ASP A 40 -1.74 -15.42 -10.76
C ASP A 40 -2.98 -15.98 -11.45
N LYS A 41 -3.19 -15.60 -12.69
CA LYS A 41 -4.25 -16.15 -13.53
C LYS A 41 -3.66 -16.93 -14.69
N GLU A 42 -4.14 -18.16 -14.88
CA GLU A 42 -3.77 -19.01 -16.03
C GLU A 42 -5.06 -19.52 -16.71
N LYS A 43 -5.41 -18.92 -17.85
CA LYS A 43 -6.65 -19.23 -18.57
C LYS A 43 -7.88 -19.06 -17.65
N ASP A 44 -8.55 -20.16 -17.31
CA ASP A 44 -9.76 -20.19 -16.50
C ASP A 44 -9.50 -20.54 -15.03
N ALA A 45 -8.23 -20.67 -14.62
CA ALA A 45 -7.82 -21.03 -13.27
C ALA A 45 -6.94 -19.96 -12.63
N TYR A 46 -6.89 -19.97 -11.31
CA TYR A 46 -5.95 -19.18 -10.51
C TYR A 46 -4.81 -20.06 -10.03
N GLU A 47 -3.57 -19.59 -10.18
CA GLU A 47 -2.43 -20.16 -9.48
C GLU A 47 -2.16 -19.31 -8.24
N VAL A 48 -2.35 -19.89 -7.06
CA VAL A 48 -2.06 -19.23 -5.79
C VAL A 48 -0.73 -19.75 -5.27
N THR A 49 0.14 -18.80 -4.92
CA THR A 49 1.43 -19.08 -4.28
C THR A 49 1.40 -18.47 -2.88
N VAL A 50 1.80 -19.24 -1.88
CA VAL A 50 1.91 -18.78 -0.49
C VAL A 50 3.34 -18.89 0.00
N GLU A 51 3.80 -17.89 0.73
CA GLU A 51 4.99 -17.96 1.57
C GLU A 51 4.55 -18.17 3.02
N MET A 52 5.08 -19.19 3.68
CA MET A 52 4.76 -19.54 5.07
C MET A 52 6.01 -19.69 5.91
N LEU A 53 5.88 -19.47 7.21
CA LEU A 53 6.98 -19.73 8.15
C LEU A 53 7.28 -21.23 8.21
N ASN A 54 8.56 -21.57 8.32
CA ASN A 54 9.02 -22.94 8.56
C ASN A 54 9.01 -23.24 10.06
N ASN A 55 7.89 -23.77 10.57
CA ASN A 55 7.69 -24.02 12.00
C ASN A 55 8.69 -25.05 12.59
N LYS A 56 9.34 -25.86 11.75
CA LYS A 56 10.32 -26.86 12.23
C LYS A 56 11.58 -26.23 12.80
N GLN A 57 11.93 -25.01 12.40
CA GLN A 57 13.06 -24.27 12.98
C GLN A 57 12.78 -23.72 14.38
N SER A 58 11.50 -23.38 14.67
CA SER A 58 11.12 -22.78 15.95
C SER A 58 11.17 -23.76 17.13
N ALA A 59 11.10 -25.06 16.85
CA ALA A 59 11.07 -26.11 17.87
C ALA A 59 12.45 -26.59 18.31
N SER A 60 13.54 -26.26 17.59
CA SER A 60 14.88 -26.71 17.89
C SER A 60 15.82 -25.56 18.20
N ALA A 61 15.75 -25.04 19.44
CA ALA A 61 16.66 -24.00 19.94
C ALA A 61 18.15 -24.45 20.02
N ASP A 62 18.45 -25.72 19.72
CA ASP A 62 19.77 -26.33 19.86
C ASP A 62 20.42 -26.83 18.55
N SER A 63 19.78 -26.68 17.39
CA SER A 63 20.36 -27.12 16.13
C SER A 63 21.02 -25.96 15.38
N SER A 64 22.36 -25.90 15.50
CA SER A 64 23.25 -25.16 14.59
C SER A 64 23.27 -25.75 13.16
N ASN A 65 22.15 -26.23 12.65
CA ASN A 65 22.06 -26.63 11.26
C ASN A 65 21.89 -25.39 10.39
N VAL A 66 23.02 -24.83 10.01
CA VAL A 66 23.13 -23.82 8.92
C VAL A 66 22.62 -24.48 7.65
N GLY A 67 21.37 -24.22 7.29
CA GLY A 67 20.85 -24.70 5.99
C GLY A 67 19.34 -24.78 5.81
N ASP A 68 18.53 -24.66 6.86
CA ASP A 68 17.08 -24.71 6.71
C ASP A 68 16.52 -23.32 6.38
N GLU A 69 15.72 -23.23 5.30
CA GLU A 69 15.08 -21.98 4.89
C GLU A 69 14.07 -21.49 5.96
N MET A 70 14.11 -20.22 6.29
CA MET A 70 13.21 -19.58 7.27
C MET A 70 11.74 -19.63 6.83
N THR A 71 11.50 -19.60 5.51
CA THR A 71 10.18 -19.67 4.91
C THR A 71 10.11 -20.74 3.82
N LEU A 72 8.94 -21.30 3.65
CA LEU A 72 8.63 -22.27 2.59
C LEU A 72 7.62 -21.65 1.62
N VAL A 73 7.76 -21.97 0.34
CA VAL A 73 6.86 -21.46 -0.70
C VAL A 73 6.14 -22.63 -1.36
N TYR A 74 4.81 -22.57 -1.39
CA TYR A 74 3.96 -23.55 -2.04
C TYR A 74 3.05 -22.90 -3.06
N SER A 75 2.75 -23.63 -4.15
CA SER A 75 1.80 -23.18 -5.16
C SER A 75 0.80 -24.28 -5.50
N ALA A 76 -0.42 -23.88 -5.81
CA ALA A 76 -1.44 -24.76 -6.37
C ALA A 76 -2.35 -23.99 -7.33
N LYS A 77 -3.01 -24.72 -8.22
CA LYS A 77 -3.99 -24.19 -9.17
C LYS A 77 -5.39 -24.66 -8.79
N GLY A 78 -6.36 -23.76 -8.90
CA GLY A 78 -7.76 -24.03 -8.66
C GLY A 78 -8.65 -23.12 -9.51
N GLU A 79 -9.91 -23.47 -9.66
CA GLU A 79 -10.90 -22.62 -10.35
C GLU A 79 -11.20 -21.33 -9.55
N THR A 80 -10.95 -21.37 -8.22
CA THR A 80 -11.07 -20.26 -7.32
C THR A 80 -9.82 -20.14 -6.43
N VAL A 81 -9.59 -18.95 -5.85
CA VAL A 81 -8.52 -18.75 -4.86
C VAL A 81 -8.70 -19.69 -3.66
N ALA A 82 -9.94 -19.86 -3.18
CA ALA A 82 -10.24 -20.73 -2.07
C ALA A 82 -9.89 -22.20 -2.38
N GLU A 83 -10.20 -22.69 -3.58
CA GLU A 83 -9.85 -24.05 -4.00
C GLU A 83 -8.35 -24.22 -4.10
N ALA A 84 -7.65 -23.30 -4.73
CA ALA A 84 -6.19 -23.35 -4.84
C ALA A 84 -5.51 -23.41 -3.46
N LEU A 85 -5.96 -22.59 -2.51
CA LEU A 85 -5.48 -22.62 -1.12
C LEU A 85 -5.77 -23.96 -0.45
N ARG A 86 -6.95 -24.52 -0.66
CA ARG A 86 -7.31 -25.85 -0.12
C ARG A 86 -6.41 -26.96 -0.67
N LEU A 87 -6.03 -26.87 -1.94
CA LEU A 87 -5.07 -27.82 -2.54
C LEU A 87 -3.66 -27.68 -1.93
N ILE A 88 -3.26 -26.48 -1.51
CA ILE A 88 -2.01 -26.28 -0.76
C ILE A 88 -2.10 -26.97 0.60
N ILE A 89 -3.23 -26.82 1.31
CA ILE A 89 -3.47 -27.50 2.59
C ILE A 89 -3.33 -29.02 2.43
N ASN A 90 -3.92 -29.58 1.37
CA ASN A 90 -3.82 -31.03 1.11
C ASN A 90 -2.37 -31.50 0.83
N LYS A 91 -1.50 -30.62 0.35
CA LYS A 91 -0.07 -30.91 0.13
C LYS A 91 0.77 -30.81 1.38
N THR A 92 0.43 -29.89 2.29
CA THR A 92 1.21 -29.59 3.49
C THR A 92 0.72 -30.33 4.73
N GLY A 93 -0.60 -30.65 4.78
CA GLY A 93 -1.28 -31.20 5.95
C GLY A 93 -1.57 -30.18 7.05
N ASN A 94 -1.17 -28.91 6.89
CA ASN A 94 -1.25 -27.88 7.91
C ASN A 94 -2.49 -26.98 7.70
N VAL A 95 -3.05 -26.48 8.79
CA VAL A 95 -4.21 -25.57 8.77
C VAL A 95 -3.73 -24.13 8.55
N PRO A 96 -4.21 -23.41 7.51
CA PRO A 96 -3.75 -22.07 7.23
C PRO A 96 -4.26 -21.07 8.25
N THR A 97 -3.42 -20.12 8.61
CA THR A 97 -3.80 -18.89 9.30
C THR A 97 -3.25 -17.68 8.56
N TYR A 98 -4.13 -16.70 8.29
CA TYR A 98 -3.80 -15.46 7.58
C TYR A 98 -3.52 -14.29 8.54
N THR A 99 -3.54 -14.55 9.86
CA THR A 99 -3.33 -13.50 10.89
C THR A 99 -1.97 -12.81 10.79
N HIS A 100 -1.00 -13.44 10.15
CA HIS A 100 0.35 -12.89 9.94
C HIS A 100 0.64 -12.56 8.47
N ASN A 101 -0.39 -12.58 7.61
CA ASN A 101 -0.23 -12.23 6.21
C ASN A 101 0.12 -10.75 6.07
N LYS A 102 1.29 -10.47 5.47
CA LYS A 102 1.86 -9.13 5.30
C LYS A 102 1.38 -8.48 4.02
N VAL A 103 1.25 -9.28 2.95
CA VAL A 103 1.01 -8.78 1.61
C VAL A 103 0.17 -9.74 0.77
N ILE A 104 -0.75 -9.17 -0.02
CA ILE A 104 -1.46 -9.81 -1.11
C ILE A 104 -0.92 -9.22 -2.40
N ILE A 105 -0.38 -10.08 -3.27
CA ILE A 105 0.23 -9.69 -4.53
C ILE A 105 -0.66 -10.19 -5.67
N LEU A 106 -1.13 -9.30 -6.52
CA LEU A 106 -1.94 -9.62 -7.70
C LEU A 106 -1.05 -9.53 -8.95
N SER A 107 -1.10 -10.51 -9.84
CA SER A 107 -0.45 -10.38 -11.14
C SER A 107 -1.19 -9.39 -12.04
N GLU A 108 -0.53 -8.90 -13.10
CA GLU A 108 -1.20 -8.06 -14.11
C GLU A 108 -2.38 -8.77 -14.77
N ASP A 109 -2.28 -10.08 -15.01
CA ASP A 109 -3.36 -10.85 -15.63
C ASP A 109 -4.59 -10.96 -14.71
N VAL A 110 -4.38 -11.06 -13.40
CA VAL A 110 -5.44 -10.93 -12.39
C VAL A 110 -5.99 -9.50 -12.39
N ALA A 111 -5.11 -8.51 -12.34
CA ALA A 111 -5.49 -7.10 -12.29
C ALA A 111 -6.24 -6.62 -13.54
N ARG A 112 -6.09 -7.29 -14.69
CA ARG A 112 -6.88 -7.04 -15.93
C ARG A 112 -8.30 -7.57 -15.85
N THR A 113 -8.68 -8.21 -14.77
CA THR A 113 -10.04 -8.66 -14.49
C THR A 113 -10.56 -7.95 -13.25
N ASP A 114 -11.86 -8.06 -12.99
CA ASP A 114 -12.45 -7.53 -11.76
C ASP A 114 -11.82 -8.17 -10.52
N ILE A 115 -10.92 -7.43 -9.86
CA ILE A 115 -10.18 -7.91 -8.68
C ILE A 115 -11.07 -8.13 -7.46
N THR A 116 -12.29 -7.61 -7.43
CA THR A 116 -13.21 -7.79 -6.31
C THR A 116 -13.51 -9.26 -6.05
N LYS A 117 -13.54 -10.08 -7.12
CA LYS A 117 -13.74 -11.53 -7.02
C LYS A 117 -12.64 -12.23 -6.22
N ILE A 118 -11.43 -11.67 -6.25
CA ILE A 118 -10.29 -12.20 -5.49
C ILE A 118 -10.33 -11.66 -4.06
N LEU A 119 -10.61 -10.36 -3.92
CA LEU A 119 -10.63 -9.68 -2.62
C LEU A 119 -11.78 -10.18 -1.73
N ASP A 120 -12.92 -10.59 -2.32
CA ASP A 120 -14.06 -11.17 -1.60
C ASP A 120 -13.67 -12.40 -0.74
N PHE A 121 -12.72 -13.22 -1.22
CA PHE A 121 -12.22 -14.33 -0.43
C PHE A 121 -11.54 -13.84 0.86
N PHE A 122 -10.68 -12.83 0.75
CA PHE A 122 -9.94 -12.30 1.89
C PHE A 122 -10.84 -11.52 2.87
N GLU A 123 -11.89 -10.88 2.37
CA GLU A 123 -12.87 -10.19 3.21
C GLU A 123 -13.71 -11.17 4.03
N ARG A 124 -14.07 -12.32 3.43
CA ARG A 124 -14.90 -13.33 4.10
C ARG A 124 -14.14 -14.19 5.09
N ASP A 125 -12.81 -14.29 4.97
CA ASP A 125 -12.01 -15.06 5.90
C ASP A 125 -11.72 -14.25 7.17
N TYR A 126 -12.27 -14.74 8.31
CA TYR A 126 -12.18 -14.06 9.61
C TYR A 126 -10.77 -13.99 10.19
N THR A 127 -9.81 -14.71 9.64
CA THR A 127 -8.39 -14.68 10.08
C THR A 127 -7.58 -13.68 9.27
N THR A 128 -8.08 -13.20 8.13
CA THR A 128 -7.43 -12.18 7.32
C THR A 128 -7.42 -10.83 8.05
N GLN A 129 -6.23 -10.21 8.11
CA GLN A 129 -6.10 -8.89 8.73
C GLN A 129 -6.50 -7.78 7.74
N PRO A 130 -7.38 -6.86 8.13
CA PRO A 130 -7.77 -5.73 7.28
C PRO A 130 -6.61 -4.80 6.89
N ILE A 131 -5.51 -4.84 7.67
CA ILE A 131 -4.30 -4.04 7.47
C ILE A 131 -3.28 -4.68 6.51
N THR A 132 -3.56 -5.89 5.99
CA THR A 132 -2.70 -6.56 4.99
C THR A 132 -2.51 -5.65 3.78
N LEU A 133 -1.27 -5.46 3.34
CA LEU A 133 -0.96 -4.61 2.18
C LEU A 133 -1.36 -5.32 0.88
N VAL A 134 -1.82 -4.54 -0.10
CA VAL A 134 -2.18 -5.04 -1.43
C VAL A 134 -1.32 -4.34 -2.48
N CYS A 135 -0.73 -5.11 -3.39
CA CYS A 135 0.06 -4.57 -4.49
C CYS A 135 -0.10 -5.40 -5.78
N VAL A 136 0.36 -4.84 -6.90
CA VAL A 136 0.38 -5.50 -8.22
C VAL A 136 1.81 -5.86 -8.58
N ALA A 137 2.07 -7.09 -9.02
CA ALA A 137 3.33 -7.48 -9.63
C ALA A 137 3.35 -6.99 -11.09
N LYS A 138 4.21 -6.00 -11.37
CA LYS A 138 4.36 -5.41 -12.70
C LYS A 138 5.43 -6.17 -13.50
N GLN A 139 5.09 -6.60 -14.72
CA GLN A 139 6.00 -7.28 -15.65
C GLN A 139 6.55 -8.63 -15.14
N SER A 140 5.92 -9.23 -14.14
CA SER A 140 6.25 -10.56 -13.63
C SER A 140 5.00 -11.27 -13.15
N LYS A 141 5.08 -12.59 -12.95
CA LYS A 141 4.07 -13.30 -12.17
C LYS A 141 4.11 -12.85 -10.71
N ALA A 142 2.97 -12.82 -10.06
CA ALA A 142 2.87 -12.51 -8.63
C ALA A 142 3.60 -13.57 -7.80
N GLY A 143 3.49 -14.85 -8.17
CA GLY A 143 4.20 -15.95 -7.52
C GLY A 143 5.72 -15.85 -7.62
N ASP A 144 6.26 -15.21 -8.67
CA ASP A 144 7.70 -15.02 -8.83
C ASP A 144 8.26 -14.05 -7.77
N VAL A 145 7.46 -13.11 -7.29
CA VAL A 145 7.84 -12.20 -6.20
C VAL A 145 8.12 -12.99 -4.91
N LEU A 146 7.26 -13.96 -4.58
CA LEU A 146 7.45 -14.81 -3.40
C LEU A 146 8.53 -15.89 -3.58
N LYS A 147 8.91 -16.19 -4.84
CA LYS A 147 9.99 -17.13 -5.19
C LYS A 147 11.32 -16.43 -5.47
N ALA A 148 11.36 -15.09 -5.41
CA ALA A 148 12.54 -14.31 -5.74
C ALA A 148 13.75 -14.69 -4.88
N ASN A 149 14.93 -14.77 -5.51
CA ASN A 149 16.19 -14.97 -4.79
C ASN A 149 16.71 -13.63 -4.26
N ILE A 150 16.23 -13.21 -3.09
CA ILE A 150 16.65 -11.96 -2.42
C ILE A 150 17.74 -12.20 -1.35
N GLY A 151 18.24 -13.42 -1.24
CA GLY A 151 19.18 -13.86 -0.23
C GLY A 151 18.68 -15.09 0.53
N LYS A 152 19.55 -15.71 1.31
CA LYS A 152 19.21 -16.87 2.16
C LYS A 152 18.56 -16.39 3.46
N ASP A 153 17.70 -17.22 4.01
CA ASP A 153 17.08 -17.04 5.34
C ASP A 153 16.33 -15.70 5.51
N ILE A 154 15.65 -15.22 4.43
CA ILE A 154 14.92 -13.98 4.43
C ILE A 154 13.49 -14.23 3.91
N SER A 155 12.48 -13.78 4.66
CA SER A 155 11.08 -13.77 4.18
C SER A 155 10.90 -12.70 3.09
N LYS A 156 10.44 -13.13 1.92
CA LYS A 156 10.19 -12.25 0.77
C LYS A 156 9.05 -11.29 1.08
N SER A 157 8.01 -11.82 1.74
CA SER A 157 6.84 -11.03 2.17
C SER A 157 7.20 -9.94 3.19
N GLU A 158 8.08 -10.26 4.15
CA GLU A 158 8.54 -9.28 5.14
C GLU A 158 9.40 -8.18 4.51
N VAL A 159 10.28 -8.53 3.57
CA VAL A 159 11.08 -7.54 2.83
C VAL A 159 10.19 -6.67 1.97
N LEU A 160 9.21 -7.25 1.27
CA LEU A 160 8.28 -6.50 0.45
C LEU A 160 7.40 -5.58 1.30
N GLU A 161 6.90 -6.04 2.45
CA GLU A 161 6.18 -5.20 3.43
C GLU A 161 7.01 -3.98 3.84
N LYS A 162 8.29 -4.19 4.18
CA LYS A 162 9.21 -3.09 4.56
C LYS A 162 9.42 -2.10 3.41
N ILE A 163 9.57 -2.58 2.18
CA ILE A 163 9.75 -1.72 0.99
C ILE A 163 8.47 -0.94 0.69
N LEU A 164 7.29 -1.57 0.74
CA LEU A 164 6.00 -0.90 0.56
C LEU A 164 5.79 0.19 1.62
N ASN A 165 6.05 -0.12 2.88
CA ASN A 165 5.96 0.85 3.97
C ASN A 165 6.97 2.00 3.79
N GLN A 166 8.21 1.71 3.37
CA GLN A 166 9.22 2.73 3.10
C GLN A 166 8.84 3.61 1.91
N SER A 167 8.27 3.03 0.84
CA SER A 167 7.76 3.77 -0.31
C SER A 167 6.64 4.74 0.09
N THR A 168 5.75 4.32 0.99
CA THR A 168 4.70 5.18 1.58
C THR A 168 5.30 6.29 2.45
N ILE A 169 6.27 5.98 3.30
CA ILE A 169 6.97 6.97 4.13
C ILE A 169 7.67 8.01 3.26
N SER A 170 8.30 7.57 2.17
CA SER A 170 8.99 8.45 1.20
C SER A 170 8.03 9.14 0.21
N SER A 171 6.71 8.93 0.37
CA SER A 171 5.66 9.49 -0.48
C SER A 171 5.84 9.18 -1.98
N ILE A 172 6.35 7.98 -2.29
CA ILE A 172 6.50 7.49 -3.67
C ILE A 172 5.20 6.80 -4.12
N THR A 173 4.60 5.97 -3.24
CA THR A 173 3.33 5.29 -3.50
C THR A 173 2.37 5.46 -2.33
N PRO A 174 1.04 5.37 -2.56
CA PRO A 174 0.06 5.43 -1.48
C PRO A 174 0.18 4.21 -0.56
N GLU A 175 -0.23 4.37 0.69
CA GLU A 175 -0.47 3.23 1.57
C GLU A 175 -1.78 2.56 1.16
N THR A 176 -1.72 1.26 0.85
CA THR A 176 -2.91 0.55 0.35
C THR A 176 -3.10 -0.74 1.12
N ARG A 177 -3.95 -0.69 2.13
CA ARG A 177 -4.39 -1.84 2.92
C ARG A 177 -5.63 -2.47 2.30
N LEU A 178 -5.86 -3.73 2.57
CA LEU A 178 -7.05 -4.44 2.11
C LEU A 178 -8.34 -3.67 2.42
N ILE A 179 -8.46 -3.13 3.65
CA ILE A 179 -9.64 -2.35 4.06
C ILE A 179 -9.83 -1.08 3.22
N ASP A 180 -8.73 -0.43 2.81
CA ASP A 180 -8.78 0.79 2.01
C ASP A 180 -9.27 0.48 0.59
N VAL A 181 -8.83 -0.65 0.03
CA VAL A 181 -9.29 -1.15 -1.27
C VAL A 181 -10.79 -1.49 -1.22
N ILE A 182 -11.23 -2.23 -0.20
CA ILE A 182 -12.64 -2.59 -0.01
C ILE A 182 -13.50 -1.32 0.12
N ASN A 183 -13.07 -0.35 0.93
CA ASN A 183 -13.79 0.92 1.09
C ASN A 183 -13.84 1.74 -0.21
N THR A 184 -12.82 1.61 -1.08
CA THR A 184 -12.82 2.27 -2.40
C THR A 184 -13.79 1.58 -3.35
N VAL A 185 -13.84 0.25 -3.36
CA VAL A 185 -14.82 -0.52 -4.16
C VAL A 185 -16.27 -0.17 -3.79
N LEU A 186 -16.54 0.09 -2.51
CA LEU A 186 -17.87 0.47 -2.02
C LEU A 186 -18.25 1.93 -2.33
N ASP A 187 -17.32 2.74 -2.83
CA ASP A 187 -17.54 4.13 -3.23
C ASP A 187 -17.72 4.20 -4.74
N GLU A 188 -18.95 4.34 -5.22
CA GLU A 188 -19.31 4.35 -6.65
C GLU A 188 -18.60 5.47 -7.45
N THR A 189 -18.09 6.49 -6.76
CA THR A 189 -17.37 7.61 -7.40
C THR A 189 -15.86 7.40 -7.45
N ALA A 190 -15.31 6.47 -6.69
CA ALA A 190 -13.88 6.27 -6.57
C ALA A 190 -13.35 5.10 -7.39
N CYS A 191 -12.09 5.17 -7.76
CA CYS A 191 -11.36 4.08 -8.41
C CYS A 191 -10.13 3.68 -7.59
N ILE A 192 -9.71 2.43 -7.73
CA ILE A 192 -8.60 1.84 -6.99
C ILE A 192 -7.26 2.32 -7.58
N ALA A 193 -6.30 2.57 -6.71
CA ALA A 193 -4.90 2.79 -7.04
C ALA A 193 -4.02 1.92 -6.13
N LEU A 194 -3.19 1.04 -6.70
CA LEU A 194 -2.34 0.12 -5.95
C LEU A 194 -0.86 0.35 -6.23
N PRO A 195 0.02 0.22 -5.23
CA PRO A 195 1.46 0.16 -5.47
C PRO A 195 1.79 -0.99 -6.44
N ALA A 196 2.75 -0.78 -7.33
CA ALA A 196 3.22 -1.82 -8.24
C ALA A 196 4.67 -2.18 -7.93
N VAL A 197 4.92 -3.47 -7.69
CA VAL A 197 6.24 -4.03 -7.43
C VAL A 197 6.83 -4.58 -8.74
N THR A 198 8.10 -4.28 -8.98
CA THR A 198 8.91 -4.87 -10.05
C THR A 198 10.06 -5.67 -9.44
N LEU A 199 10.47 -6.72 -10.16
CA LEU A 199 11.65 -7.53 -9.84
C LEU A 199 12.81 -7.10 -10.72
N GLU A 200 13.90 -6.67 -10.13
CA GLU A 200 15.14 -6.39 -10.84
C GLU A 200 16.22 -7.38 -10.48
N LYS A 201 17.00 -7.82 -11.48
CA LYS A 201 18.15 -8.71 -11.28
C LYS A 201 19.37 -7.90 -10.86
N ASN A 202 20.03 -8.37 -9.80
CA ASN A 202 21.30 -7.84 -9.34
C ASN A 202 22.30 -9.01 -9.21
N GLY A 203 22.95 -9.36 -10.33
CA GLY A 203 23.77 -10.57 -10.43
C GLY A 203 22.94 -11.83 -10.26
N GLU A 204 23.27 -12.66 -9.26
CA GLU A 204 22.52 -13.89 -8.93
C GLU A 204 21.31 -13.64 -8.02
N THR A 205 21.19 -12.46 -7.45
CA THR A 205 20.08 -12.06 -6.59
C THR A 205 19.05 -11.20 -7.33
N GLN A 206 17.91 -10.99 -6.71
CA GLN A 206 16.85 -10.10 -7.17
C GLN A 206 16.55 -9.06 -6.10
N THR A 207 15.99 -7.94 -6.51
CA THR A 207 15.58 -6.84 -5.61
C THR A 207 14.18 -6.38 -5.99
N PHE A 208 13.39 -5.98 -5.01
CA PHE A 208 12.08 -5.39 -5.22
C PHE A 208 12.19 -3.88 -5.38
N PHE A 209 11.50 -3.33 -6.38
CA PHE A 209 11.30 -1.89 -6.55
C PHE A 209 9.81 -1.56 -6.55
N VAL A 210 9.45 -0.49 -5.85
CA VAL A 210 8.08 0.00 -5.73
C VAL A 210 8.08 1.49 -6.08
N GLU A 211 7.94 1.79 -7.37
CA GLU A 211 8.05 3.16 -7.90
C GLU A 211 6.90 3.52 -8.86
N HIS A 212 5.93 2.63 -9.00
CA HIS A 212 4.79 2.84 -9.88
C HIS A 212 3.48 2.66 -9.10
N VAL A 213 2.43 3.28 -9.59
CA VAL A 213 1.06 3.10 -9.09
C VAL A 213 0.18 2.56 -10.22
N ALA A 214 -0.42 1.41 -9.98
CA ALA A 214 -1.40 0.81 -10.89
C ALA A 214 -2.75 1.50 -10.69
N ILE A 215 -3.32 2.03 -11.76
CA ILE A 215 -4.61 2.73 -11.78
C ILE A 215 -5.67 1.81 -12.35
N PHE A 216 -6.78 1.66 -11.63
CA PHE A 216 -7.91 0.81 -12.00
C PHE A 216 -9.06 1.66 -12.51
N ASN A 217 -9.87 1.07 -13.38
CA ASN A 217 -11.10 1.65 -13.90
C ASN A 217 -12.30 1.36 -12.95
N TYR A 218 -13.49 1.86 -13.31
CA TYR A 218 -14.72 1.63 -12.54
C TYR A 218 -15.24 0.18 -12.56
N ASN A 219 -14.64 -0.71 -13.39
CA ASN A 219 -14.91 -2.15 -13.35
C ASN A 219 -13.90 -2.90 -12.46
N ASN A 220 -13.07 -2.17 -11.69
CA ASN A 220 -12.00 -2.72 -10.85
C ASN A 220 -10.94 -3.51 -11.64
N GLU A 221 -10.67 -3.08 -12.88
CA GLU A 221 -9.66 -3.64 -13.78
C GLU A 221 -8.54 -2.63 -13.96
N ILE A 222 -7.29 -3.11 -14.00
CA ILE A 222 -6.15 -2.23 -14.25
C ILE A 222 -6.24 -1.58 -15.62
N SER A 223 -5.99 -0.29 -15.69
CA SER A 223 -6.02 0.50 -16.92
C SER A 223 -4.62 0.93 -17.36
N TYR A 224 -3.85 1.54 -16.48
CA TYR A 224 -2.50 2.03 -16.76
C TYR A 224 -1.69 2.19 -15.47
N TYR A 225 -0.41 2.55 -15.63
CA TYR A 225 0.48 2.85 -14.51
C TYR A 225 0.91 4.31 -14.51
N LEU A 226 0.92 4.92 -13.32
CA LEU A 226 1.70 6.14 -13.09
C LEU A 226 3.16 5.75 -12.86
N GLY A 227 4.08 6.40 -13.59
CA GLY A 227 5.50 6.30 -13.33
C GLY A 227 5.90 7.10 -12.08
N ARG A 228 7.13 6.93 -11.61
CA ARG A 228 7.64 7.48 -10.33
C ARG A 228 7.26 8.94 -10.09
N GLU A 229 7.57 9.85 -11.03
CA GLU A 229 7.31 11.29 -10.85
C GLU A 229 5.81 11.61 -10.68
N SER A 230 4.97 10.97 -11.51
CA SER A 230 3.51 11.11 -11.40
C SER A 230 2.97 10.40 -10.16
N ALA A 231 3.58 9.30 -9.71
CA ALA A 231 3.20 8.60 -8.48
C ALA A 231 3.48 9.46 -7.24
N GLU A 232 4.65 10.11 -7.15
CA GLU A 232 4.96 11.06 -6.07
C GLU A 232 4.01 12.26 -6.06
N SER A 233 3.64 12.77 -7.24
CA SER A 233 2.66 13.86 -7.37
C SER A 233 1.26 13.40 -6.98
N PHE A 234 0.89 12.18 -7.36
CA PHE A 234 -0.37 11.54 -6.99
C PHE A 234 -0.52 11.41 -5.47
N VAL A 235 0.52 10.95 -4.75
CA VAL A 235 0.53 10.86 -3.28
C VAL A 235 0.33 12.24 -2.63
N LYS A 236 0.96 13.28 -3.19
CA LYS A 236 0.76 14.67 -2.73
C LYS A 236 -0.69 15.14 -2.94
N LEU A 237 -1.29 14.80 -4.10
CA LEU A 237 -2.70 15.10 -4.40
C LEU A 237 -3.69 14.30 -3.54
N LEU A 238 -3.33 13.10 -3.08
CA LEU A 238 -4.12 12.33 -2.12
C LEU A 238 -4.07 12.95 -0.71
N GLY A 239 -3.07 13.79 -0.42
CA GLY A 239 -2.84 14.34 0.92
C GLY A 239 -2.08 13.40 1.85
N GLU A 240 -1.37 12.45 1.28
CA GLU A 240 -0.57 11.45 2.01
C GLU A 240 0.92 11.79 2.06
N LEU A 241 1.28 13.05 1.78
CA LEU A 241 2.66 13.52 1.84
C LEU A 241 3.23 13.39 3.27
N LYS A 242 4.23 12.55 3.45
CA LYS A 242 4.94 12.33 4.73
C LYS A 242 6.38 12.84 4.66
N ASN A 243 7.13 12.39 3.67
CA ASN A 243 8.54 12.70 3.46
C ASN A 243 8.82 12.77 1.95
N GLY A 244 10.00 13.19 1.55
CA GLY A 244 10.41 13.22 0.14
C GLY A 244 11.66 14.04 -0.07
N THR A 245 12.22 13.94 -1.27
CA THR A 245 13.40 14.69 -1.67
C THR A 245 13.04 15.63 -2.80
N LEU A 246 13.47 16.88 -2.69
CA LEU A 246 13.31 17.91 -3.72
C LEU A 246 14.67 18.41 -4.15
N VAL A 247 14.90 18.49 -5.44
CA VAL A 247 16.12 19.08 -6.01
C VAL A 247 15.75 20.35 -6.75
N THR A 248 16.46 21.43 -6.47
CA THR A 248 16.27 22.74 -7.10
C THR A 248 17.63 23.39 -7.38
N GLU A 249 17.63 24.53 -8.04
CA GLU A 249 18.86 25.25 -8.39
C GLU A 249 18.76 26.71 -7.95
N ASP A 250 19.93 27.31 -7.65
CA ASP A 250 20.04 28.73 -7.46
C ASP A 250 20.12 29.49 -8.80
N GLU A 251 20.24 30.81 -8.77
CA GLU A 251 20.37 31.67 -9.96
C GLU A 251 21.63 31.38 -10.80
N LYS A 252 22.60 30.67 -10.25
CA LYS A 252 23.86 30.30 -10.90
C LYS A 252 23.87 28.87 -11.40
N GLY A 253 22.81 28.11 -11.19
CA GLY A 253 22.68 26.70 -11.53
C GLY A 253 23.32 25.74 -10.51
N ASN A 254 23.68 26.22 -9.30
CA ASN A 254 24.17 25.34 -8.26
C ASN A 254 22.98 24.57 -7.65
N LYS A 255 23.10 23.25 -7.56
CA LYS A 255 22.02 22.38 -7.05
C LYS A 255 21.90 22.44 -5.54
N ALA A 256 20.66 22.40 -5.09
CA ALA A 256 20.30 22.26 -3.69
C ALA A 256 19.31 21.09 -3.53
N THR A 257 19.54 20.26 -2.52
CA THR A 257 18.66 19.14 -2.17
C THR A 257 17.98 19.44 -0.85
N PHE A 258 16.66 19.40 -0.87
CA PHE A 258 15.81 19.56 0.31
C PHE A 258 15.13 18.25 0.67
N ILE A 259 14.97 17.99 1.95
CA ILE A 259 14.17 16.88 2.46
C ILE A 259 12.85 17.45 2.98
N ILE A 260 11.73 16.93 2.48
CA ILE A 260 10.42 17.19 3.06
C ILE A 260 10.34 16.40 4.36
N VAL A 261 10.04 17.07 5.45
CA VAL A 261 9.97 16.47 6.79
C VAL A 261 8.53 16.38 7.33
N ASP A 262 7.63 17.13 6.71
CA ASP A 262 6.18 17.09 6.98
C ASP A 262 5.42 17.76 5.83
N GLY A 263 4.17 17.34 5.61
CA GLY A 263 3.28 17.91 4.60
C GLY A 263 1.84 17.98 5.08
N LYS A 264 1.12 19.02 4.64
CA LYS A 264 -0.31 19.18 4.95
C LYS A 264 -1.07 19.59 3.71
N THR A 265 -2.10 18.84 3.37
CA THR A 265 -2.95 19.13 2.22
C THR A 265 -4.35 19.53 2.70
N LYS A 266 -4.89 20.60 2.14
CA LYS A 266 -6.27 21.05 2.35
C LYS A 266 -6.99 21.06 1.02
N TYR A 267 -8.24 20.64 1.04
CA TYR A 267 -9.11 20.59 -0.13
C TYR A 267 -10.31 21.51 0.08
N ASN A 268 -10.69 22.16 -0.99
CA ASN A 268 -11.98 22.81 -1.13
C ASN A 268 -12.53 22.49 -2.51
N ALA A 269 -13.79 22.10 -2.61
CA ALA A 269 -14.47 21.87 -3.87
C ALA A 269 -15.64 22.85 -3.97
N GLU A 270 -15.77 23.49 -5.11
CA GLU A 270 -16.86 24.43 -5.41
C GLU A 270 -17.36 24.23 -6.84
N VAL A 271 -18.61 24.55 -7.08
CA VAL A 271 -19.21 24.46 -8.42
C VAL A 271 -19.35 25.85 -9.00
N ILE A 272 -18.66 26.11 -10.11
CA ILE A 272 -18.70 27.37 -10.83
C ILE A 272 -19.20 27.09 -12.27
N ASN A 273 -20.28 27.69 -12.67
CA ASN A 273 -20.88 27.52 -14.00
C ASN A 273 -21.16 26.04 -14.36
N GLY A 274 -21.55 25.23 -13.39
CA GLY A 274 -21.83 23.78 -13.60
C GLY A 274 -20.57 22.89 -13.70
N ILE A 275 -19.40 23.42 -13.42
CA ILE A 275 -18.12 22.69 -13.43
C ILE A 275 -17.58 22.61 -12.00
N VAL A 276 -17.17 21.42 -11.60
CA VAL A 276 -16.51 21.23 -10.28
C VAL A 276 -15.08 21.72 -10.36
N ASN A 277 -14.73 22.63 -9.46
CA ASN A 277 -13.37 23.18 -9.32
C ASN A 277 -12.81 22.72 -7.97
N TYR A 278 -11.68 22.01 -8.00
CA TYR A 278 -10.95 21.58 -6.83
C TYR A 278 -9.81 22.55 -6.55
N ASN A 279 -9.83 23.16 -5.38
CA ASN A 279 -8.76 24.01 -4.89
C ASN A 279 -7.95 23.20 -3.85
N VAL A 280 -6.73 22.83 -4.20
CA VAL A 280 -5.84 22.01 -3.37
C VAL A 280 -4.68 22.86 -2.90
N LYS A 281 -4.60 23.09 -1.58
CA LYS A 281 -3.48 23.80 -0.97
C LYS A 281 -2.57 22.81 -0.27
N ILE A 282 -1.30 22.76 -0.69
CA ILE A 282 -0.26 21.87 -0.12
C ILE A 282 0.79 22.74 0.58
N LYS A 283 0.99 22.48 1.86
CA LYS A 283 2.03 23.11 2.66
C LYS A 283 3.12 22.09 2.98
N MET A 284 4.35 22.35 2.52
CA MET A 284 5.50 21.48 2.70
C MET A 284 6.51 22.11 3.63
N TYR A 285 6.96 21.37 4.64
CA TYR A 285 8.04 21.77 5.53
C TYR A 285 9.32 21.07 5.09
N CYS A 286 10.34 21.85 4.75
CA CYS A 286 11.57 21.34 4.14
C CYS A 286 12.80 21.76 4.95
N ASP A 287 13.78 20.86 5.01
CA ASP A 287 15.11 21.13 5.55
C ASP A 287 16.13 21.01 4.40
N LEU A 288 17.07 21.93 4.29
CA LEU A 288 18.18 21.84 3.33
C LEU A 288 19.12 20.70 3.77
N ASN A 289 19.34 19.75 2.87
CA ASN A 289 20.22 18.61 3.11
C ASN A 289 21.61 18.76 2.45
N ALA A 290 21.64 19.31 1.23
CA ALA A 290 22.88 19.54 0.51
C ALA A 290 22.77 20.77 -0.40
N TYR A 291 23.89 21.47 -0.60
CA TYR A 291 23.99 22.59 -1.53
C TYR A 291 25.37 22.62 -2.18
N GLU A 292 25.40 22.68 -3.50
CA GLU A 292 26.65 22.66 -4.31
C GLU A 292 27.27 24.03 -4.52
N GLY A 293 26.71 25.10 -3.92
CA GLY A 293 27.23 26.44 -4.01
C GLY A 293 28.54 26.68 -3.22
N ASP A 294 28.79 27.92 -2.85
CA ASP A 294 30.02 28.31 -2.11
C ASP A 294 30.13 27.49 -0.80
N LYS A 295 31.23 26.71 -0.71
CA LYS A 295 31.45 25.81 0.44
C LYS A 295 31.58 26.61 1.74
N PHE A 296 30.91 26.14 2.79
CA PHE A 296 30.97 26.69 4.16
C PHE A 296 30.62 28.18 4.30
N LYS A 297 29.87 28.74 3.35
CA LYS A 297 29.31 30.08 3.47
C LYS A 297 27.85 30.07 3.84
N THR A 298 27.42 30.99 4.65
CA THR A 298 25.99 31.21 4.97
C THR A 298 25.22 31.50 3.69
N ILE A 299 24.14 30.76 3.46
CA ILE A 299 23.24 30.95 2.31
C ILE A 299 22.49 32.26 2.49
N LYS A 300 22.50 33.12 1.50
CA LYS A 300 21.79 34.40 1.55
C LYS A 300 20.26 34.21 1.51
N ASN A 301 19.52 35.06 2.17
CA ASN A 301 18.06 35.05 2.16
C ASN A 301 17.47 35.14 0.74
N GLU A 302 18.11 35.88 -0.15
CA GLU A 302 17.70 36.00 -1.57
C GLU A 302 17.75 34.62 -2.24
N THR A 303 18.85 33.88 -2.06
CA THR A 303 19.00 32.50 -2.62
C THR A 303 17.94 31.55 -2.05
N VAL A 304 17.62 31.67 -0.75
CA VAL A 304 16.56 30.86 -0.11
C VAL A 304 15.21 31.14 -0.74
N LYS A 305 14.89 32.42 -1.03
CA LYS A 305 13.66 32.80 -1.73
C LYS A 305 13.60 32.23 -3.14
N VAL A 306 14.72 32.16 -3.84
CA VAL A 306 14.80 31.52 -5.16
C VAL A 306 14.51 30.03 -5.05
N PHE A 307 15.13 29.32 -4.13
CA PHE A 307 14.83 27.89 -3.89
C PHE A 307 13.37 27.65 -3.61
N LYS A 308 12.79 28.43 -2.68
CA LYS A 308 11.37 28.33 -2.31
C LYS A 308 10.48 28.47 -3.54
N LYS A 309 10.64 29.56 -4.31
CA LYS A 309 9.85 29.83 -5.51
C LYS A 309 9.98 28.73 -6.57
N ASN A 310 11.19 28.24 -6.80
CA ASN A 310 11.44 27.20 -7.79
C ASN A 310 10.79 25.88 -7.38
N ILE A 311 10.89 25.49 -6.10
CA ILE A 311 10.24 24.27 -5.57
C ILE A 311 8.71 24.39 -5.67
N GLU A 312 8.13 25.53 -5.28
CA GLU A 312 6.68 25.78 -5.37
C GLU A 312 6.20 25.63 -6.81
N SER A 313 6.81 26.35 -7.75
CA SER A 313 6.42 26.35 -9.17
C SER A 313 6.63 24.98 -9.85
N ASP A 314 7.74 24.29 -9.60
CA ASP A 314 8.00 22.95 -10.14
C ASP A 314 6.98 21.93 -9.61
N THR A 315 6.70 21.99 -8.30
CA THR A 315 5.70 21.10 -7.67
C THR A 315 4.30 21.35 -8.23
N GLU A 316 3.86 22.61 -8.35
CA GLU A 316 2.55 22.96 -8.92
C GLU A 316 2.40 22.45 -10.36
N SER A 317 3.44 22.62 -11.19
CA SER A 317 3.47 22.09 -12.55
C SER A 317 3.29 20.58 -12.59
N LYS A 318 4.09 19.83 -11.82
CA LYS A 318 4.04 18.36 -11.75
C LYS A 318 2.69 17.83 -11.26
N LEU A 319 2.08 18.51 -10.29
CA LEU A 319 0.74 18.16 -9.80
C LEU A 319 -0.33 18.37 -10.88
N GLY A 320 -0.26 19.50 -11.60
CA GLY A 320 -1.15 19.78 -12.71
C GLY A 320 -1.01 18.78 -13.87
N ASP A 321 0.24 18.43 -14.22
CA ASP A 321 0.53 17.44 -15.26
C ASP A 321 0.02 16.05 -14.87
N THR A 322 0.20 15.65 -13.61
CA THR A 322 -0.30 14.36 -13.10
C THR A 322 -1.83 14.32 -13.13
N TYR A 323 -2.50 15.38 -12.72
CA TYR A 323 -3.96 15.48 -12.82
C TYR A 323 -4.45 15.37 -14.27
N LYS A 324 -3.76 16.03 -15.20
CA LYS A 324 -4.02 15.93 -16.63
C LYS A 324 -3.86 14.49 -17.14
N VAL A 325 -2.79 13.81 -16.76
CA VAL A 325 -2.56 12.39 -17.11
C VAL A 325 -3.73 11.52 -16.63
N ILE A 326 -4.19 11.70 -15.37
CA ILE A 326 -5.33 10.95 -14.82
C ILE A 326 -6.60 11.20 -15.63
N LYS A 327 -6.86 12.45 -16.01
CA LYS A 327 -8.05 12.82 -16.81
C LYS A 327 -8.01 12.27 -18.23
N GLU A 328 -6.86 12.33 -18.90
CA GLU A 328 -6.69 11.90 -20.28
C GLU A 328 -6.71 10.37 -20.43
N ASN A 329 -6.28 9.62 -19.41
CA ASN A 329 -6.22 8.16 -19.43
C ASN A 329 -7.47 7.47 -18.83
N GLY A 330 -8.66 8.07 -19.01
CA GLY A 330 -9.92 7.43 -18.66
C GLY A 330 -10.73 8.16 -17.61
N SER A 331 -10.19 9.21 -17.00
CA SER A 331 -10.90 10.02 -15.99
C SER A 331 -11.39 9.19 -14.79
N PHE A 332 -10.54 8.29 -14.32
CA PHE A 332 -10.81 7.47 -13.13
C PHE A 332 -10.52 8.30 -11.88
N ASP A 333 -11.50 8.46 -11.00
CA ASP A 333 -11.32 9.25 -9.77
C ASP A 333 -10.56 8.45 -8.69
N VAL A 334 -9.27 8.28 -8.92
CA VAL A 334 -8.33 7.69 -7.95
C VAL A 334 -7.89 8.70 -6.87
N LEU A 335 -8.30 9.97 -6.99
CA LEU A 335 -8.02 11.02 -6.03
C LEU A 335 -9.11 11.16 -4.96
N HIS A 336 -10.18 10.36 -5.06
CA HIS A 336 -11.37 10.42 -4.21
C HIS A 336 -12.02 11.82 -4.18
N PHE A 337 -12.01 12.50 -5.31
CA PHE A 337 -12.56 13.86 -5.44
C PHE A 337 -14.07 13.89 -5.32
N GLY A 338 -14.77 12.80 -5.68
CA GLY A 338 -16.20 12.63 -5.38
C GLY A 338 -16.47 12.73 -3.89
N ARG A 339 -15.72 12.05 -3.08
CA ARG A 339 -15.81 12.11 -1.61
C ARG A 339 -15.47 13.51 -1.08
N ARG A 340 -14.51 14.21 -1.69
CA ARG A 340 -14.17 15.60 -1.31
C ARG A 340 -15.33 16.57 -1.62
N LEU A 341 -15.98 16.39 -2.77
CA LEU A 341 -17.17 17.17 -3.12
C LEU A 341 -18.32 16.88 -2.14
N LEU A 342 -18.57 15.59 -1.82
CA LEU A 342 -19.58 15.21 -0.83
C LEU A 342 -19.36 15.87 0.54
N GLN A 343 -18.11 16.00 0.96
CA GLN A 343 -17.73 16.65 2.23
C GLN A 343 -17.91 18.17 2.18
N SER A 344 -17.63 18.80 1.03
CA SER A 344 -17.71 20.26 0.84
C SER A 344 -19.13 20.72 0.54
N ASP A 345 -19.82 20.04 -0.39
CA ASP A 345 -21.18 20.38 -0.83
C ASP A 345 -21.97 19.10 -1.19
N LYS A 346 -22.72 18.59 -0.22
CA LYS A 346 -23.58 17.41 -0.40
C LYS A 346 -24.66 17.58 -1.48
N LYS A 347 -25.15 18.81 -1.71
CA LYS A 347 -26.19 19.05 -2.74
C LYS A 347 -25.57 18.98 -4.13
N ALA A 348 -24.43 19.60 -4.31
CA ALA A 348 -23.66 19.50 -5.54
C ALA A 348 -23.27 18.05 -5.85
N TYR A 349 -22.72 17.31 -4.86
CA TYR A 349 -22.39 15.90 -5.03
C TYR A 349 -23.58 15.10 -5.57
N LYS A 350 -24.78 15.22 -4.95
CA LYS A 350 -25.99 14.51 -5.40
C LYS A 350 -26.44 14.88 -6.81
N PHE A 351 -26.09 16.05 -7.28
CA PHE A 351 -26.39 16.46 -8.65
C PHE A 351 -25.43 15.79 -9.66
N PHE A 352 -24.18 15.58 -9.27
CA PHE A 352 -23.13 15.08 -10.15
C PHE A 352 -22.86 13.58 -10.05
N GLU A 353 -23.28 12.90 -8.96
CA GLU A 353 -22.92 11.51 -8.66
C GLU A 353 -23.31 10.50 -9.75
N ASN A 354 -24.47 10.68 -10.40
CA ASN A 354 -24.99 9.74 -11.41
C ASN A 354 -24.16 9.69 -12.70
N ASP A 355 -23.36 10.72 -12.98
CA ASP A 355 -22.48 10.80 -14.16
C ASP A 355 -21.09 11.26 -13.72
N TRP A 356 -20.59 10.63 -12.64
CA TRP A 356 -19.39 11.09 -11.96
C TRP A 356 -18.16 11.11 -12.88
N GLN A 357 -17.93 10.06 -13.68
CA GLN A 357 -16.79 9.99 -14.58
C GLN A 357 -16.72 11.19 -15.55
N ASN A 358 -17.83 11.57 -16.17
CA ASN A 358 -17.88 12.73 -17.04
C ASN A 358 -17.69 14.03 -16.27
N ASN A 359 -18.26 14.13 -15.07
CA ASN A 359 -18.10 15.31 -14.23
C ASN A 359 -16.66 15.46 -13.73
N PHE A 360 -16.01 14.37 -13.35
CA PHE A 360 -14.58 14.37 -13.01
C PHE A 360 -13.72 14.73 -14.22
N LYS A 361 -14.02 14.19 -15.41
CA LYS A 361 -13.35 14.54 -16.66
C LYS A 361 -13.38 16.04 -16.95
N ASN A 362 -14.50 16.69 -16.69
CA ASN A 362 -14.71 18.11 -16.97
C ASN A 362 -14.29 19.03 -15.80
N SER A 363 -13.91 18.48 -14.65
CA SER A 363 -13.52 19.25 -13.48
C SER A 363 -12.18 19.97 -13.66
N ASN A 364 -11.97 21.02 -12.88
CA ASN A 364 -10.72 21.77 -12.85
C ASN A 364 -9.96 21.53 -11.54
N LEU A 365 -8.63 21.61 -11.61
CA LEU A 365 -7.75 21.57 -10.46
C LEU A 365 -6.96 22.88 -10.40
N ASN A 366 -7.05 23.59 -9.28
CA ASN A 366 -6.20 24.68 -8.90
C ASN A 366 -5.32 24.23 -7.73
N VAL A 367 -4.02 24.33 -7.89
CA VAL A 367 -3.05 23.95 -6.86
C VAL A 367 -2.33 25.19 -6.38
N ASP A 368 -2.19 25.31 -5.05
CA ASP A 368 -1.38 26.32 -4.36
C ASP A 368 -0.39 25.59 -3.44
N VAL A 369 0.88 25.71 -3.75
CA VAL A 369 1.97 25.07 -2.98
C VAL A 369 2.70 26.11 -2.16
N GLU A 370 2.76 25.92 -0.85
CA GLU A 370 3.48 26.76 0.10
C GLU A 370 4.66 25.96 0.70
N VAL A 371 5.89 26.39 0.45
CA VAL A 371 7.11 25.79 1.01
C VAL A 371 7.58 26.58 2.20
N ILE A 372 7.84 25.91 3.33
CA ILE A 372 8.47 26.48 4.51
C ILE A 372 9.81 25.79 4.71
N ILE A 373 10.87 26.53 4.51
CA ILE A 373 12.24 26.08 4.78
C ILE A 373 12.51 26.34 6.27
N ARG A 374 12.72 25.27 7.05
CA ARG A 374 12.90 25.34 8.52
C ARG A 374 14.37 25.43 8.91
N ARG A 375 15.25 24.75 8.17
CA ARG A 375 16.68 24.68 8.47
C ARG A 375 17.51 24.83 7.21
N ILE A 376 18.60 25.59 7.34
CA ILE A 376 19.60 25.80 6.29
C ILE A 376 20.98 25.51 6.92
N GLY A 377 21.31 24.23 7.11
CA GLY A 377 22.49 23.79 7.85
C GLY A 377 22.20 23.63 9.36
N GLU A 378 23.17 23.96 10.23
CA GLU A 378 23.01 23.83 11.69
C GLU A 378 22.10 24.92 12.31
N GLU A 379 21.89 26.03 11.61
CA GLU A 379 21.05 27.14 12.08
C GLU A 379 19.60 26.97 11.62
N SER A 380 18.65 27.31 12.54
CA SER A 380 17.23 27.38 12.21
C SER A 380 16.98 28.65 11.40
N TYR A 381 16.23 28.52 10.30
CA TYR A 381 15.77 29.67 9.52
C TYR A 381 14.48 30.22 10.13
N HIS A 382 14.47 31.50 10.47
CA HIS A 382 13.28 32.24 10.90
C HIS A 382 12.95 33.28 9.83
N GLU A 383 11.75 33.20 9.23
CA GLU A 383 11.20 34.24 8.36
C GLU A 383 10.81 35.48 9.15
#